data_0ae4ab5ad13594454b2e5604533acaed
#
_entry.id   0ae4ab5ad13594454b2e5604533acaed
#
_cell.length_a   1.000
_cell.length_b   1.000
_cell.length_c   1.000
_cell.angle_alpha   90.00
_cell.angle_beta   90.00
_cell.angle_gamma   90.00
#
_symmetry.space_group_name_H-M   'P 1'
#
loop_
_entity.id
_entity.type
_entity.pdbx_description
1 polymer ?
#
loop_
_entity_poly.entity_id
_entity_poly.type
_entity_poly.pdbx_seq_one_letter_code
_entity_poly.pdbx_strand_id
1 'polypeptide(L)'
;MENNRIREEVLETIRYAVNNSPFYRTHFSTALLGELTHETFRQLPFTTKEDLSQHNRDFLCVPAEQVAEYVTTSGTSGKPVTLYLTKKDLQRLARNEKESFELTGAKAGDLFQLMTTIDKQFMAGLAYYLGVQELHAGMIRIGPGVPALQWNSILENKPDILIAVPSFLITLIDYAKQNGIDVNQTSVRSAICIGEPIREDDLSENVLAKRIHADWNIELFSTYASTEMGAAFTECRAHRGGHLNGELIYLEVLDDDGKEVPHGEKGEIIVTTLGTEGTPLIRYKTGDVARVYRETCSCGRTSPRIGPILGRKNQMIKFKGTTIFPPSIYEIFDSRSEVTCYKIEVAKDYL
;
A
#
# COMPACT_ATOMS: atom_id res chain seq x y z
N MET A 1 -19.89 22.19 -16.24
CA MET A 1 -20.84 21.65 -15.24
C MET A 1 -20.35 20.26 -14.93
N GLU A 2 -19.45 20.17 -13.95
CA GLU A 2 -18.96 18.88 -13.45
C GLU A 2 -20.12 18.11 -12.84
N ASN A 3 -20.18 16.86 -13.19
CA ASN A 3 -21.22 15.91 -12.82
C ASN A 3 -21.26 15.80 -11.28
N ASN A 4 -22.23 16.44 -10.63
CA ASN A 4 -22.44 16.41 -9.16
C ASN A 4 -22.92 15.01 -8.69
N ARG A 5 -22.76 13.99 -9.52
CA ARG A 5 -23.21 12.63 -9.26
C ARG A 5 -22.02 11.80 -8.77
N ILE A 6 -22.14 11.29 -7.56
CA ILE A 6 -21.17 10.30 -7.04
C ILE A 6 -21.24 9.02 -7.89
N ARG A 7 -20.14 8.30 -8.00
CA ARG A 7 -20.07 7.04 -8.74
C ARG A 7 -21.04 6.01 -8.14
N GLU A 8 -21.74 5.28 -9.01
CA GLU A 8 -22.74 4.29 -8.59
C GLU A 8 -22.10 3.20 -7.69
N GLU A 9 -20.88 2.77 -7.97
CA GLU A 9 -20.17 1.75 -7.18
C GLU A 9 -19.92 2.20 -5.73
N VAL A 10 -19.73 3.51 -5.51
CA VAL A 10 -19.61 4.09 -4.14
C VAL A 10 -20.97 4.01 -3.44
N LEU A 11 -22.05 4.36 -4.14
CA LEU A 11 -23.42 4.27 -3.61
C LEU A 11 -23.80 2.84 -3.25
N GLU A 12 -23.49 1.89 -4.12
CA GLU A 12 -23.70 0.45 -3.88
C GLU A 12 -22.94 -0.02 -2.65
N THR A 13 -21.66 0.38 -2.51
CA THR A 13 -20.84 0.04 -1.34
C THR A 13 -21.44 0.59 -0.05
N ILE A 14 -21.88 1.86 -0.04
CA ILE A 14 -22.52 2.47 1.13
C ILE A 14 -23.80 1.75 1.50
N ARG A 15 -24.70 1.51 0.52
CA ARG A 15 -25.96 0.78 0.75
C ARG A 15 -25.71 -0.62 1.29
N TYR A 16 -24.73 -1.33 0.71
CA TYR A 16 -24.34 -2.65 1.17
C TYR A 16 -23.86 -2.63 2.62
N ALA A 17 -22.94 -1.74 2.95
CA ALA A 17 -22.36 -1.64 4.29
C ALA A 17 -23.42 -1.26 5.33
N VAL A 18 -24.29 -0.29 5.05
CA VAL A 18 -25.36 0.13 5.98
C VAL A 18 -26.37 -1.00 6.21
N ASN A 19 -26.70 -1.77 5.19
CA ASN A 19 -27.66 -2.86 5.33
C ASN A 19 -27.10 -4.06 6.10
N ASN A 20 -25.79 -4.31 6.06
CA ASN A 20 -25.18 -5.52 6.57
C ASN A 20 -24.27 -5.32 7.79
N SER A 21 -23.64 -4.14 7.96
CA SER A 21 -22.76 -3.86 9.10
C SER A 21 -23.52 -3.21 10.25
N PRO A 22 -23.49 -3.78 11.46
CA PRO A 22 -24.00 -3.11 12.67
C PRO A 22 -23.33 -1.75 12.90
N PHE A 23 -22.01 -1.64 12.64
CA PHE A 23 -21.28 -0.38 12.80
C PHE A 23 -21.83 0.71 11.87
N TYR A 24 -21.89 0.49 10.56
CA TYR A 24 -22.32 1.52 9.62
C TYR A 24 -23.80 1.89 9.75
N ARG A 25 -24.63 0.99 10.21
CA ARG A 25 -26.05 1.26 10.51
C ARG A 25 -26.23 2.32 11.60
N THR A 26 -25.32 2.35 12.57
CA THR A 26 -25.34 3.34 13.66
C THR A 26 -24.46 4.55 13.38
N HIS A 27 -23.39 4.37 12.61
CA HIS A 27 -22.40 5.40 12.32
C HIS A 27 -22.93 6.45 11.33
N PHE A 28 -23.75 6.03 10.36
CA PHE A 28 -24.35 6.94 9.39
C PHE A 28 -25.79 7.30 9.78
N SER A 29 -26.11 8.59 9.82
CA SER A 29 -27.47 9.03 10.03
C SER A 29 -28.33 8.73 8.80
N THR A 30 -29.58 8.27 9.02
CA THR A 30 -30.54 7.99 7.93
C THR A 30 -30.82 9.20 7.06
N ALA A 31 -30.72 10.41 7.62
CA ALA A 31 -30.92 11.66 6.88
C ALA A 31 -29.86 11.89 5.79
N LEU A 32 -28.60 11.48 6.03
CA LEU A 32 -27.51 11.58 5.05
C LEU A 32 -27.61 10.53 3.95
N LEU A 33 -28.35 9.45 4.17
CA LEU A 33 -28.49 8.34 3.24
C LEU A 33 -29.65 8.51 2.25
N GLY A 34 -30.50 9.52 2.43
CA GLY A 34 -31.72 9.71 1.61
C GLY A 34 -31.41 10.03 0.16
N GLU A 35 -30.55 11.00 -0.11
CA GLU A 35 -30.09 11.36 -1.46
C GLU A 35 -28.58 11.60 -1.42
N LEU A 36 -27.82 10.55 -1.76
CA LEU A 36 -26.36 10.62 -1.80
C LEU A 36 -25.89 11.31 -3.08
N THR A 37 -25.58 12.57 -2.94
CA THR A 37 -24.84 13.37 -3.93
C THR A 37 -23.35 13.38 -3.56
N HIS A 38 -22.50 13.93 -4.41
CA HIS A 38 -21.08 14.14 -4.09
C HIS A 38 -20.91 15.05 -2.85
N GLU A 39 -21.81 16.00 -2.64
CA GLU A 39 -21.78 16.90 -1.50
C GLU A 39 -22.18 16.19 -0.19
N THR A 40 -23.27 15.43 -0.19
CA THR A 40 -23.71 14.66 1.00
C THR A 40 -22.76 13.53 1.33
N PHE A 41 -22.11 12.90 0.33
CA PHE A 41 -21.05 11.92 0.57
C PHE A 41 -19.89 12.53 1.37
N ARG A 42 -19.44 13.73 1.03
CA ARG A 42 -18.38 14.45 1.76
C ARG A 42 -18.75 14.77 3.21
N GLN A 43 -20.03 14.79 3.55
CA GLN A 43 -20.53 15.02 4.91
C GLN A 43 -20.62 13.72 5.72
N LEU A 44 -20.51 12.54 5.10
CA LEU A 44 -20.45 11.28 5.83
C LEU A 44 -19.23 11.29 6.78
N PRO A 45 -19.41 10.84 8.03
CA PRO A 45 -18.31 10.73 8.97
C PRO A 45 -17.23 9.77 8.44
N PHE A 46 -16.00 10.04 8.83
CA PHE A 46 -14.88 9.15 8.49
C PHE A 46 -14.93 7.89 9.33
N THR A 47 -14.46 6.79 8.74
CA THR A 47 -14.09 5.58 9.47
C THR A 47 -12.62 5.69 9.87
N THR A 48 -12.28 5.33 11.10
CA THR A 48 -10.92 5.43 11.63
C THR A 48 -10.38 4.07 12.07
N LYS A 49 -9.07 4.00 12.29
CA LYS A 49 -8.45 2.80 12.87
C LYS A 49 -8.94 2.53 14.29
N GLU A 50 -9.30 3.57 15.02
CA GLU A 50 -9.87 3.45 16.36
C GLU A 50 -11.25 2.80 16.31
N ASP A 51 -12.12 3.22 15.39
CA ASP A 51 -13.43 2.58 15.16
C ASP A 51 -13.26 1.09 14.85
N LEU A 52 -12.35 0.75 13.94
CA LEU A 52 -12.02 -0.66 13.63
C LEU A 52 -11.53 -1.43 14.85
N SER A 53 -10.75 -0.81 15.72
CA SER A 53 -10.22 -1.46 16.93
C SER A 53 -11.28 -1.67 17.99
N GLN A 54 -12.20 -0.71 18.16
CA GLN A 54 -13.24 -0.74 19.19
C GLN A 54 -14.45 -1.58 18.79
N HIS A 55 -14.82 -1.56 17.50
CA HIS A 55 -16.03 -2.17 16.94
C HIS A 55 -15.74 -3.26 15.93
N ASN A 56 -14.59 -3.92 16.00
CA ASN A 56 -14.06 -4.78 14.93
C ASN A 56 -15.10 -5.74 14.32
N ARG A 57 -15.83 -6.49 15.16
CA ARG A 57 -16.84 -7.44 14.68
C ARG A 57 -18.08 -6.78 14.08
N ASP A 58 -18.37 -5.55 14.46
CA ASP A 58 -19.53 -4.82 13.97
C ASP A 58 -19.35 -4.34 12.52
N PHE A 59 -18.09 -4.39 12.01
CA PHE A 59 -17.78 -4.14 10.60
C PHE A 59 -18.08 -5.32 9.69
N LEU A 60 -18.22 -6.54 10.23
CA LEU A 60 -18.47 -7.73 9.43
C LEU A 60 -19.84 -7.65 8.75
N CYS A 61 -19.84 -7.76 7.42
CA CYS A 61 -21.05 -7.63 6.59
C CYS A 61 -21.62 -8.97 6.10
N VAL A 62 -21.00 -10.09 6.45
CA VAL A 62 -21.43 -11.44 6.03
C VAL A 62 -21.54 -12.35 7.26
N PRO A 63 -22.33 -13.45 7.18
CA PRO A 63 -22.29 -14.51 8.18
C PRO A 63 -20.87 -15.08 8.33
N ALA A 64 -20.50 -15.47 9.58
CA ALA A 64 -19.13 -15.93 9.88
C ALA A 64 -18.69 -17.14 9.04
N GLU A 65 -19.60 -18.00 8.64
CA GLU A 65 -19.37 -19.16 7.78
C GLU A 65 -19.01 -18.81 6.34
N GLN A 66 -19.19 -17.57 5.91
CA GLN A 66 -18.78 -17.08 4.60
C GLN A 66 -17.40 -16.43 4.62
N VAL A 67 -16.82 -16.24 5.82
CA VAL A 67 -15.44 -15.75 5.95
C VAL A 67 -14.48 -16.85 5.52
N ALA A 68 -13.70 -16.56 4.48
CA ALA A 68 -12.72 -17.49 3.92
C ALA A 68 -11.32 -17.27 4.50
N GLU A 69 -11.00 -16.03 4.92
CA GLU A 69 -9.66 -15.66 5.43
C GLU A 69 -9.77 -14.59 6.52
N TYR A 70 -8.91 -14.70 7.51
CA TYR A 70 -8.75 -13.77 8.62
C TYR A 70 -7.36 -13.14 8.53
N VAL A 71 -7.29 -11.85 8.25
CA VAL A 71 -6.02 -11.13 8.17
C VAL A 71 -5.93 -10.08 9.26
N THR A 72 -4.71 -9.76 9.69
CA THR A 72 -4.49 -8.75 10.75
C THR A 72 -3.59 -7.63 10.28
N THR A 73 -3.85 -6.43 10.78
CA THR A 73 -2.96 -5.28 10.58
C THR A 73 -1.71 -5.43 11.46
N SER A 74 -0.60 -4.77 11.09
CA SER A 74 0.69 -4.88 11.79
C SER A 74 0.70 -4.42 13.25
N GLY A 75 -0.36 -3.74 13.73
CA GLY A 75 -0.45 -3.29 15.12
C GLY A 75 0.54 -2.22 15.56
N THR A 76 1.27 -1.58 14.65
CA THR A 76 2.31 -0.56 14.94
C THR A 76 1.83 0.63 15.77
N SER A 77 0.54 0.89 15.80
CA SER A 77 -0.08 2.00 16.56
C SER A 77 -1.10 1.53 17.62
N GLY A 78 -1.10 0.24 17.99
CA GLY A 78 -2.06 -0.30 18.97
C GLY A 78 -2.30 -1.80 18.81
N LYS A 79 -3.46 -2.29 19.24
CA LYS A 79 -3.84 -3.70 19.04
C LYS A 79 -4.03 -3.99 17.55
N PRO A 80 -3.55 -5.14 17.04
CA PRO A 80 -3.86 -5.59 15.70
C PRO A 80 -5.37 -5.63 15.47
N VAL A 81 -5.81 -5.19 14.30
CA VAL A 81 -7.21 -5.25 13.88
C VAL A 81 -7.37 -6.40 12.90
N THR A 82 -8.40 -7.21 13.07
CA THR A 82 -8.73 -8.30 12.14
C THR A 82 -9.65 -7.78 11.04
N LEU A 83 -9.33 -8.10 9.80
CA LEU A 83 -10.24 -7.94 8.66
C LEU A 83 -10.69 -9.31 8.18
N TYR A 84 -11.94 -9.41 7.82
CA TYR A 84 -12.61 -10.63 7.41
C TYR A 84 -12.80 -10.61 5.90
N LEU A 85 -12.28 -11.61 5.22
CA LEU A 85 -12.32 -11.68 3.76
C LEU A 85 -13.18 -12.86 3.30
N THR A 86 -14.06 -12.62 2.34
CA THR A 86 -14.80 -13.67 1.65
C THR A 86 -13.97 -14.25 0.49
N LYS A 87 -14.46 -15.28 -0.17
CA LYS A 87 -13.85 -15.78 -1.42
C LYS A 87 -13.80 -14.71 -2.51
N LYS A 88 -14.80 -13.84 -2.56
CA LYS A 88 -14.85 -12.73 -3.53
C LYS A 88 -13.83 -11.65 -3.19
N ASP A 89 -13.62 -11.38 -1.90
CA ASP A 89 -12.55 -10.48 -1.46
C ASP A 89 -11.16 -11.02 -1.83
N LEU A 90 -10.93 -12.33 -1.74
CA LEU A 90 -9.69 -12.96 -2.19
C LEU A 90 -9.52 -12.86 -3.72
N GLN A 91 -10.59 -12.99 -4.50
CA GLN A 91 -10.55 -12.76 -5.96
C GLN A 91 -10.25 -11.30 -6.29
N ARG A 92 -10.81 -10.37 -5.50
CA ARG A 92 -10.53 -8.93 -5.62
C ARG A 92 -9.05 -8.63 -5.35
N LEU A 93 -8.44 -9.24 -4.32
CA LEU A 93 -7.01 -9.16 -4.04
C LEU A 93 -6.18 -9.70 -5.21
N ALA A 94 -6.51 -10.89 -5.71
CA ALA A 94 -5.83 -11.52 -6.84
C ALA A 94 -5.82 -10.59 -8.07
N ARG A 95 -6.98 -10.03 -8.41
CA ARG A 95 -7.13 -9.09 -9.52
C ARG A 95 -6.29 -7.84 -9.32
N ASN A 96 -6.32 -7.23 -8.12
CA ASN A 96 -5.54 -6.05 -7.83
C ASN A 96 -4.04 -6.27 -8.03
N GLU A 97 -3.52 -7.36 -7.48
CA GLU A 97 -2.09 -7.65 -7.57
C GLU A 97 -1.66 -8.04 -9.00
N LYS A 98 -2.49 -8.79 -9.73
CA LYS A 98 -2.25 -9.03 -11.16
C LYS A 98 -2.09 -7.71 -11.92
N GLU A 99 -3.07 -6.81 -11.81
CA GLU A 99 -3.04 -5.51 -12.49
C GLU A 99 -1.84 -4.65 -12.03
N SER A 100 -1.48 -4.71 -10.75
CA SER A 100 -0.28 -4.08 -10.19
C SER A 100 1.00 -4.63 -10.81
N PHE A 101 1.11 -5.94 -10.98
CA PHE A 101 2.27 -6.57 -11.61
C PHE A 101 2.35 -6.24 -13.12
N GLU A 102 1.22 -6.22 -13.82
CA GLU A 102 1.16 -5.79 -15.23
C GLU A 102 1.65 -4.34 -15.43
N LEU A 103 1.44 -3.44 -14.45
CA LEU A 103 2.00 -2.08 -14.48
C LEU A 103 3.52 -2.07 -14.54
N THR A 104 4.18 -3.01 -13.86
CA THR A 104 5.64 -3.16 -13.86
C THR A 104 6.17 -3.83 -15.12
N GLY A 105 5.30 -4.29 -16.02
CA GLY A 105 5.65 -5.04 -17.21
C GLY A 105 5.83 -6.53 -16.96
N ALA A 106 5.38 -7.04 -15.81
CA ALA A 106 5.28 -8.47 -15.57
C ALA A 106 4.21 -9.10 -16.45
N LYS A 107 4.35 -10.36 -16.79
CA LYS A 107 3.48 -11.09 -17.72
C LYS A 107 3.39 -12.57 -17.37
N ALA A 108 2.43 -13.26 -17.98
CA ALA A 108 2.31 -14.70 -17.89
C ALA A 108 3.63 -15.40 -18.26
N GLY A 109 3.97 -16.42 -17.48
CA GLY A 109 5.22 -17.18 -17.62
C GLY A 109 6.45 -16.60 -16.91
N ASP A 110 6.40 -15.37 -16.41
CA ASP A 110 7.45 -14.83 -15.54
C ASP A 110 7.57 -15.62 -14.24
N LEU A 111 8.75 -15.66 -13.64
CA LEU A 111 8.99 -16.32 -12.36
C LEU A 111 9.31 -15.29 -11.29
N PHE A 112 8.48 -15.27 -10.24
CA PHE A 112 8.64 -14.39 -9.09
C PHE A 112 9.31 -15.10 -7.93
N GLN A 113 10.15 -14.40 -7.15
CA GLN A 113 10.59 -14.84 -5.84
C GLN A 113 10.05 -13.93 -4.75
N LEU A 114 9.25 -14.51 -3.84
CA LEU A 114 8.65 -13.80 -2.71
C LEU A 114 9.58 -13.87 -1.51
N MET A 115 10.05 -12.70 -1.05
CA MET A 115 10.95 -12.53 0.08
C MET A 115 10.25 -11.96 1.32
N THR A 116 8.95 -12.13 1.42
CA THR A 116 8.16 -11.76 2.61
C THR A 116 7.34 -12.95 3.10
N THR A 117 6.78 -12.82 4.30
CA THR A 117 5.95 -13.88 4.88
C THR A 117 4.63 -14.05 4.13
N ILE A 118 4.11 -15.27 4.07
CA ILE A 118 2.76 -15.58 3.59
C ILE A 118 1.86 -16.07 4.73
N ASP A 119 2.45 -16.38 5.87
CA ASP A 119 1.78 -16.85 7.09
C ASP A 119 1.49 -15.69 8.07
N LYS A 120 1.12 -16.02 9.32
CA LYS A 120 0.87 -15.07 10.43
C LYS A 120 -0.23 -14.05 10.15
N GLN A 121 -1.25 -14.47 9.40
CA GLN A 121 -2.37 -13.59 9.01
C GLN A 121 -1.92 -12.34 8.23
N PHE A 122 -0.75 -12.38 7.60
CA PHE A 122 -0.21 -11.28 6.82
C PHE A 122 -0.80 -11.27 5.42
N MET A 123 -1.66 -10.29 5.14
CA MET A 123 -2.43 -10.24 3.90
C MET A 123 -1.57 -10.09 2.66
N ALA A 124 -0.52 -9.26 2.71
CA ALA A 124 0.23 -8.91 1.50
C ALA A 124 0.91 -10.13 0.85
N GLY A 125 1.49 -11.04 1.64
CA GLY A 125 2.10 -12.26 1.10
C GLY A 125 1.09 -13.17 0.37
N LEU A 126 -0.12 -13.29 0.93
CA LEU A 126 -1.22 -14.01 0.30
C LEU A 126 -1.70 -13.30 -0.97
N ALA A 127 -1.86 -11.97 -0.93
CA ALA A 127 -2.28 -11.16 -2.06
C ALA A 127 -1.31 -11.33 -3.24
N TYR A 128 -0.01 -11.22 -2.99
CA TYR A 128 1.02 -11.42 -4.02
C TYR A 128 0.97 -12.82 -4.62
N TYR A 129 0.82 -13.84 -3.79
CA TYR A 129 0.68 -15.21 -4.28
C TYR A 129 -0.54 -15.37 -5.20
N LEU A 130 -1.71 -14.87 -4.77
CA LEU A 130 -2.94 -14.93 -5.55
C LEU A 130 -2.81 -14.13 -6.86
N GLY A 131 -2.20 -12.95 -6.83
CA GLY A 131 -1.98 -12.11 -8.01
C GLY A 131 -1.06 -12.76 -9.03
N VAL A 132 0.02 -13.42 -8.59
CA VAL A 132 0.92 -14.17 -9.49
C VAL A 132 0.20 -15.37 -10.11
N GLN A 133 -0.65 -16.07 -9.36
CA GLN A 133 -1.48 -17.17 -9.93
C GLN A 133 -2.46 -16.62 -10.97
N GLU A 134 -3.14 -15.49 -10.69
CA GLU A 134 -4.07 -14.85 -11.61
C GLU A 134 -3.38 -14.29 -12.87
N LEU A 135 -2.10 -13.91 -12.76
CA LEU A 135 -1.25 -13.50 -13.87
C LEU A 135 -0.78 -14.70 -14.73
N HIS A 136 -1.04 -15.93 -14.31
CA HIS A 136 -0.48 -17.15 -14.90
C HIS A 136 1.06 -17.17 -14.89
N ALA A 137 1.67 -16.70 -13.81
CA ALA A 137 3.11 -16.66 -13.57
C ALA A 137 3.52 -17.67 -12.48
N GLY A 138 4.82 -17.94 -12.36
CA GLY A 138 5.37 -18.80 -11.33
C GLY A 138 5.74 -18.03 -10.06
N MET A 139 5.64 -18.67 -8.88
CA MET A 139 6.05 -18.08 -7.60
C MET A 139 6.92 -19.03 -6.79
N ILE A 140 8.12 -18.56 -6.43
CA ILE A 140 9.01 -19.20 -5.45
C ILE A 140 8.78 -18.49 -4.11
N ARG A 141 8.40 -19.24 -3.07
CA ARG A 141 8.12 -18.71 -1.74
C ARG A 141 9.25 -19.05 -0.79
N ILE A 142 10.27 -18.19 -0.70
CA ILE A 142 11.40 -18.37 0.22
C ILE A 142 11.08 -17.80 1.61
N GLY A 143 10.22 -16.78 1.66
CA GLY A 143 9.95 -16.06 2.89
C GLY A 143 11.02 -15.00 3.22
N PRO A 144 10.90 -14.32 4.38
CA PRO A 144 11.80 -13.23 4.74
C PRO A 144 13.16 -13.72 5.27
N GLY A 145 14.17 -12.85 5.14
CA GLY A 145 15.49 -13.05 5.75
C GLY A 145 16.35 -14.11 5.07
N VAL A 146 17.40 -14.57 5.75
CA VAL A 146 18.35 -15.61 5.34
C VAL A 146 18.94 -15.38 3.94
N PRO A 147 19.88 -14.42 3.75
CA PRO A 147 20.43 -14.08 2.45
C PRO A 147 21.00 -15.27 1.67
N ALA A 148 21.67 -16.22 2.35
CA ALA A 148 22.20 -17.43 1.72
C ALA A 148 21.09 -18.25 1.02
N LEU A 149 19.94 -18.42 1.66
CA LEU A 149 18.81 -19.16 1.10
C LEU A 149 18.21 -18.45 -0.11
N GLN A 150 18.10 -17.12 -0.03
CA GLN A 150 17.63 -16.30 -1.16
C GLN A 150 18.53 -16.44 -2.37
N TRP A 151 19.86 -16.32 -2.18
CA TRP A 151 20.84 -16.45 -3.26
C TRP A 151 20.89 -17.85 -3.86
N ASN A 152 20.84 -18.88 -3.04
CA ASN A 152 20.77 -20.27 -3.53
C ASN A 152 19.55 -20.44 -4.47
N SER A 153 18.41 -19.90 -4.07
CA SER A 153 17.20 -19.95 -4.90
C SER A 153 17.32 -19.11 -6.18
N ILE A 154 17.90 -17.89 -6.11
CA ILE A 154 18.09 -17.04 -7.29
C ILE A 154 18.99 -17.73 -8.32
N LEU A 155 20.09 -18.32 -7.88
CA LEU A 155 21.07 -18.97 -8.76
C LEU A 155 20.54 -20.27 -9.37
N GLU A 156 19.76 -21.04 -8.61
CA GLU A 156 19.20 -22.31 -9.05
C GLU A 156 17.96 -22.14 -9.91
N ASN A 157 16.98 -21.37 -9.43
CA ASN A 157 15.66 -21.28 -10.06
C ASN A 157 15.55 -20.13 -11.06
N LYS A 158 16.46 -19.16 -11.04
CA LYS A 158 16.55 -18.04 -11.98
C LYS A 158 15.25 -17.21 -12.08
N PRO A 159 14.74 -16.64 -10.97
CA PRO A 159 13.57 -15.79 -11.01
C PRO A 159 13.83 -14.51 -11.84
N ASP A 160 12.77 -14.01 -12.47
CA ASP A 160 12.76 -12.76 -13.22
C ASP A 160 12.53 -11.54 -12.34
N ILE A 161 11.67 -11.69 -11.33
CA ILE A 161 11.13 -10.58 -10.52
C ILE A 161 11.22 -10.94 -9.04
N LEU A 162 11.70 -10.00 -8.23
CA LEU A 162 11.71 -10.13 -6.77
C LEU A 162 10.56 -9.31 -6.16
N ILE A 163 9.94 -9.82 -5.10
CA ILE A 163 9.07 -9.03 -4.21
C ILE A 163 9.78 -8.93 -2.87
N ALA A 164 10.27 -7.75 -2.54
CA ALA A 164 11.17 -7.57 -1.39
C ALA A 164 11.04 -6.19 -0.74
N VAL A 165 11.50 -6.08 0.50
CA VAL A 165 11.74 -4.80 1.17
C VAL A 165 13.07 -4.23 0.67
N PRO A 166 13.16 -2.94 0.29
CA PRO A 166 14.38 -2.34 -0.25
C PRO A 166 15.64 -2.52 0.60
N SER A 167 15.54 -2.32 1.92
CA SER A 167 16.66 -2.53 2.84
C SER A 167 17.17 -3.97 2.83
N PHE A 168 16.30 -4.94 2.57
CA PHE A 168 16.72 -6.34 2.44
C PHE A 168 17.45 -6.62 1.11
N LEU A 169 17.13 -5.91 0.02
CA LEU A 169 17.91 -5.99 -1.23
C LEU A 169 19.35 -5.53 -1.02
N ILE A 170 19.56 -4.50 -0.20
CA ILE A 170 20.92 -4.05 0.18
C ILE A 170 21.64 -5.17 0.96
N THR A 171 20.96 -5.82 1.92
CA THR A 171 21.51 -6.96 2.65
C THR A 171 21.89 -8.10 1.70
N LEU A 172 21.12 -8.36 0.66
CA LEU A 172 21.44 -9.36 -0.37
C LEU A 172 22.68 -8.96 -1.17
N ILE A 173 22.82 -7.70 -1.56
CA ILE A 173 23.99 -7.17 -2.26
C ILE A 173 25.25 -7.34 -1.40
N ASP A 174 25.18 -6.95 -0.13
CA ASP A 174 26.31 -7.07 0.79
C ASP A 174 26.73 -8.55 0.97
N TYR A 175 25.77 -9.46 1.10
CA TYR A 175 26.04 -10.89 1.15
C TYR A 175 26.68 -11.39 -0.16
N ALA A 176 26.18 -10.97 -1.30
CA ALA A 176 26.71 -11.35 -2.61
C ALA A 176 28.18 -10.93 -2.77
N LYS A 177 28.52 -9.69 -2.39
CA LYS A 177 29.92 -9.20 -2.38
C LYS A 177 30.85 -10.05 -1.51
N GLN A 178 30.39 -10.42 -0.33
CA GLN A 178 31.17 -11.25 0.61
C GLN A 178 31.39 -12.68 0.09
N ASN A 179 30.49 -13.19 -0.75
CA ASN A 179 30.50 -14.55 -1.27
C ASN A 179 30.91 -14.66 -2.75
N GLY A 180 31.39 -13.58 -3.37
CA GLY A 180 31.84 -13.58 -4.76
C GLY A 180 30.73 -13.81 -5.79
N ILE A 181 29.50 -13.45 -5.48
CA ILE A 181 28.35 -13.53 -6.38
C ILE A 181 28.26 -12.22 -7.16
N ASP A 182 28.29 -12.29 -8.49
CA ASP A 182 28.01 -11.14 -9.35
C ASP A 182 26.49 -10.99 -9.51
N VAL A 183 25.90 -10.00 -8.84
CA VAL A 183 24.46 -9.75 -8.86
C VAL A 183 23.94 -9.43 -10.27
N ASN A 184 24.78 -8.87 -11.15
CA ASN A 184 24.43 -8.48 -12.51
C ASN A 184 24.50 -9.64 -13.52
N GLN A 185 25.00 -10.81 -13.11
CA GLN A 185 24.98 -12.04 -13.90
C GLN A 185 23.82 -12.97 -13.51
N THR A 186 22.75 -12.42 -12.94
CA THR A 186 21.54 -13.15 -12.58
C THR A 186 20.41 -12.94 -13.59
N SER A 187 19.36 -13.74 -13.51
CA SER A 187 18.14 -13.60 -14.30
C SER A 187 17.23 -12.45 -13.86
N VAL A 188 17.47 -11.93 -12.66
CA VAL A 188 16.62 -10.90 -12.04
C VAL A 188 16.69 -9.62 -12.87
N ARG A 189 15.55 -9.15 -13.37
CA ARG A 189 15.44 -7.91 -14.12
C ARG A 189 14.73 -6.78 -13.37
N SER A 190 13.96 -7.12 -12.33
CA SER A 190 13.24 -6.10 -11.56
C SER A 190 12.92 -6.55 -10.13
N ALA A 191 12.65 -5.57 -9.27
CA ALA A 191 12.13 -5.80 -7.93
C ALA A 191 10.92 -4.91 -7.66
N ILE A 192 9.86 -5.51 -7.11
CA ILE A 192 8.69 -4.82 -6.57
C ILE A 192 8.99 -4.54 -5.09
N CYS A 193 9.19 -3.28 -4.79
CA CYS A 193 9.61 -2.78 -3.48
C CYS A 193 8.40 -2.51 -2.59
N ILE A 194 8.35 -3.21 -1.45
CA ILE A 194 7.26 -3.17 -0.50
C ILE A 194 7.74 -2.69 0.87
N GLY A 195 6.83 -2.07 1.64
CA GLY A 195 7.05 -1.73 3.06
C GLY A 195 7.93 -0.50 3.33
N GLU A 196 8.79 -0.13 2.40
CA GLU A 196 9.67 1.04 2.49
C GLU A 196 9.62 1.83 1.17
N PRO A 197 9.68 3.19 1.21
CA PRO A 197 9.73 4.00 0.00
C PRO A 197 11.09 3.86 -0.71
N ILE A 198 11.08 3.99 -2.03
CA ILE A 198 12.27 4.07 -2.89
C ILE A 198 12.33 5.38 -3.68
N ARG A 199 11.36 6.29 -3.43
CA ARG A 199 11.27 7.60 -4.07
C ARG A 199 11.25 8.70 -3.04
N GLU A 200 11.86 9.84 -3.39
CA GLU A 200 11.73 11.12 -2.71
C GLU A 200 10.38 11.78 -3.05
N ASP A 201 10.02 12.87 -2.34
CA ASP A 201 8.79 13.63 -2.58
C ASP A 201 8.65 14.16 -4.01
N ASP A 202 9.76 14.42 -4.71
CA ASP A 202 9.81 14.84 -6.10
C ASP A 202 9.80 13.68 -7.12
N LEU A 203 9.59 12.45 -6.65
CA LEU A 203 9.61 11.19 -7.40
C LEU A 203 11.00 10.76 -7.88
N SER A 204 12.07 11.45 -7.54
CA SER A 204 13.43 10.98 -7.76
C SER A 204 13.75 9.76 -6.87
N GLU A 205 14.80 9.05 -7.19
CA GLU A 205 15.26 7.94 -6.36
C GLU A 205 15.80 8.43 -5.02
N ASN A 206 15.35 7.79 -3.95
CA ASN A 206 15.88 8.04 -2.60
C ASN A 206 17.22 7.32 -2.37
N VAL A 207 17.77 7.44 -1.16
CA VAL A 207 19.04 6.83 -0.76
C VAL A 207 19.04 5.31 -0.93
N LEU A 208 17.93 4.62 -0.59
CA LEU A 208 17.85 3.16 -0.70
C LEU A 208 17.92 2.72 -2.17
N ALA A 209 17.13 3.33 -3.05
CA ALA A 209 17.15 3.03 -4.48
C ALA A 209 18.52 3.30 -5.09
N LYS A 210 19.15 4.44 -4.78
CA LYS A 210 20.49 4.78 -5.26
C LYS A 210 21.55 3.76 -4.81
N ARG A 211 21.48 3.29 -3.56
CA ARG A 211 22.39 2.25 -3.05
C ARG A 211 22.20 0.92 -3.78
N ILE A 212 20.96 0.51 -4.05
CA ILE A 212 20.70 -0.71 -4.82
C ILE A 212 21.26 -0.56 -6.24
N HIS A 213 20.95 0.53 -6.93
CA HIS A 213 21.39 0.77 -8.31
C HIS A 213 22.91 0.96 -8.46
N ALA A 214 23.62 1.37 -7.39
CA ALA A 214 25.09 1.45 -7.43
C ALA A 214 25.74 0.09 -7.68
N ASP A 215 25.09 -1.00 -7.29
CA ASP A 215 25.63 -2.35 -7.38
C ASP A 215 24.83 -3.30 -8.29
N TRP A 216 23.50 -3.13 -8.36
CA TRP A 216 22.58 -4.05 -9.04
C TRP A 216 21.74 -3.32 -10.10
N ASN A 217 21.97 -3.64 -11.37
CA ASN A 217 21.26 -3.03 -12.50
C ASN A 217 19.91 -3.72 -12.77
N ILE A 218 18.94 -3.51 -11.88
CA ILE A 218 17.57 -4.00 -12.00
C ILE A 218 16.57 -2.84 -11.93
N GLU A 219 15.39 -2.99 -12.53
CA GLU A 219 14.33 -1.98 -12.45
C GLU A 219 13.61 -2.07 -11.08
N LEU A 220 13.46 -0.94 -10.38
CA LEU A 220 12.82 -0.88 -9.07
C LEU A 220 11.45 -0.22 -9.17
N PHE A 221 10.40 -0.90 -8.69
CA PHE A 221 9.03 -0.41 -8.67
C PHE A 221 8.55 -0.19 -7.25
N SER A 222 8.10 1.03 -6.93
CA SER A 222 7.45 1.33 -5.66
C SER A 222 6.01 0.84 -5.66
N THR A 223 5.58 0.28 -4.53
CA THR A 223 4.17 -0.01 -4.28
C THR A 223 3.77 0.42 -2.88
N TYR A 224 2.62 1.08 -2.77
CA TYR A 224 1.97 1.42 -1.51
C TYR A 224 0.71 0.59 -1.35
N ALA A 225 0.61 -0.12 -0.25
CA ALA A 225 -0.55 -0.93 0.09
C ALA A 225 -0.79 -0.92 1.60
N SER A 226 -2.01 -1.16 2.01
CA SER A 226 -2.34 -1.48 3.40
C SER A 226 -3.33 -2.63 3.48
N THR A 227 -3.32 -3.33 4.61
CA THR A 227 -4.27 -4.41 4.88
C THR A 227 -5.71 -3.89 4.83
N GLU A 228 -5.94 -2.68 5.34
CA GLU A 228 -7.26 -2.05 5.39
C GLU A 228 -7.82 -1.75 4.00
N MET A 229 -6.99 -1.32 3.06
CA MET A 229 -7.44 -1.04 1.68
C MET A 229 -7.74 -2.31 0.88
N GLY A 230 -7.02 -3.39 1.16
CA GLY A 230 -7.08 -4.60 0.33
C GLY A 230 -6.75 -4.30 -1.14
N ALA A 231 -5.88 -3.36 -1.38
CA ALA A 231 -5.42 -2.91 -2.70
C ALA A 231 -4.05 -2.25 -2.60
N ALA A 232 -3.37 -2.13 -3.72
CA ALA A 232 -2.07 -1.49 -3.86
C ALA A 232 -2.09 -0.38 -4.91
N PHE A 233 -1.25 0.62 -4.71
CA PHE A 233 -0.92 1.66 -5.68
C PHE A 233 0.51 1.39 -6.17
N THR A 234 0.65 0.83 -7.35
CA THR A 234 1.94 0.39 -7.88
C THR A 234 2.41 1.29 -9.02
N GLU A 235 3.69 1.59 -9.05
CA GLU A 235 4.31 2.33 -10.16
C GLU A 235 4.23 1.55 -11.47
N CYS A 236 4.05 2.28 -12.57
CA CYS A 236 4.37 1.78 -13.89
C CYS A 236 5.82 2.13 -14.25
N ARG A 237 6.30 1.70 -15.42
CA ARG A 237 7.64 2.00 -15.95
C ARG A 237 7.97 3.48 -16.15
N ALA A 238 6.98 4.37 -15.99
CA ALA A 238 7.25 5.80 -16.00
C ALA A 238 7.79 6.32 -14.66
N HIS A 239 7.68 5.55 -13.57
CA HIS A 239 8.13 5.89 -12.22
C HIS A 239 7.61 7.26 -11.73
N ARG A 240 6.33 7.54 -12.01
CA ARG A 240 5.68 8.82 -11.69
C ARG A 240 4.57 8.68 -10.64
N GLY A 241 4.81 7.86 -9.62
CA GLY A 241 3.86 7.52 -8.56
C GLY A 241 3.00 6.29 -8.85
N GLY A 242 2.41 5.74 -7.79
CA GLY A 242 1.59 4.53 -7.84
C GLY A 242 0.20 4.79 -8.41
N HIS A 243 -0.21 4.01 -9.40
CA HIS A 243 -1.51 4.09 -10.05
C HIS A 243 -2.63 3.56 -9.17
N LEU A 244 -3.74 4.27 -9.13
CA LEU A 244 -4.99 3.83 -8.54
C LEU A 244 -5.69 2.81 -9.45
N ASN A 245 -6.14 1.71 -8.86
CA ASN A 245 -7.20 0.91 -9.46
C ASN A 245 -8.56 1.49 -9.04
N GLY A 246 -9.13 2.33 -9.89
CA GLY A 246 -10.37 3.05 -9.61
C GLY A 246 -11.62 2.17 -9.57
N GLU A 247 -11.55 0.90 -10.00
CA GLU A 247 -12.66 -0.06 -9.86
C GLU A 247 -12.70 -0.69 -8.46
N LEU A 248 -11.57 -0.64 -7.73
CA LEU A 248 -11.44 -1.26 -6.42
C LEU A 248 -11.41 -0.24 -5.28
N ILE A 249 -10.97 0.98 -5.55
CA ILE A 249 -10.83 2.04 -4.54
C ILE A 249 -11.40 3.35 -5.08
N TYR A 250 -12.20 4.01 -4.27
CA TYR A 250 -12.49 5.43 -4.41
C TYR A 250 -11.56 6.21 -3.49
N LEU A 251 -10.75 7.09 -4.07
CA LEU A 251 -9.70 7.86 -3.40
C LEU A 251 -10.13 9.30 -3.17
N GLU A 252 -10.00 9.79 -1.95
CA GLU A 252 -9.96 11.19 -1.59
C GLU A 252 -8.57 11.50 -1.01
N VAL A 253 -8.01 12.66 -1.33
CA VAL A 253 -6.79 13.16 -0.66
C VAL A 253 -7.13 14.52 -0.09
N LEU A 254 -7.16 14.61 1.24
CA LEU A 254 -7.76 15.73 1.95
C LEU A 254 -6.71 16.50 2.78
N ASP A 255 -6.90 17.82 2.83
CA ASP A 255 -6.16 18.71 3.73
C ASP A 255 -6.66 18.59 5.20
N ASP A 256 -6.13 19.44 6.08
CA ASP A 256 -6.52 19.45 7.49
C ASP A 256 -7.96 19.96 7.72
N ASP A 257 -8.53 20.70 6.76
CA ASP A 257 -9.91 21.18 6.76
C ASP A 257 -10.91 20.17 6.16
N GLY A 258 -10.42 19.02 5.68
CA GLY A 258 -11.24 17.97 5.05
C GLY A 258 -11.63 18.29 3.60
N LYS A 259 -10.93 19.20 2.94
CA LYS A 259 -11.13 19.54 1.53
C LYS A 259 -10.16 18.77 0.64
N GLU A 260 -10.62 18.39 -0.55
CA GLU A 260 -9.73 17.78 -1.54
C GLU A 260 -8.59 18.70 -1.93
N VAL A 261 -7.37 18.16 -1.89
CA VAL A 261 -6.19 18.91 -2.31
C VAL A 261 -6.09 18.95 -3.84
N PRO A 262 -5.58 20.07 -4.41
CA PRO A 262 -5.29 20.18 -5.83
C PRO A 262 -4.26 19.14 -6.31
N HIS A 263 -4.15 19.01 -7.65
CA HIS A 263 -3.09 18.26 -8.30
C HIS A 263 -1.70 18.70 -7.82
N GLY A 264 -0.83 17.74 -7.50
CA GLY A 264 0.54 17.98 -7.02
C GLY A 264 0.65 18.36 -5.55
N GLU A 265 -0.47 18.59 -4.86
CA GLU A 265 -0.48 18.91 -3.45
C GLU A 265 -0.58 17.65 -2.57
N LYS A 266 -0.15 17.78 -1.32
CA LYS A 266 -0.14 16.72 -0.32
C LYS A 266 -1.36 16.79 0.59
N GLY A 267 -1.89 15.63 0.94
CA GLY A 267 -2.98 15.49 1.91
C GLY A 267 -3.03 14.09 2.51
N GLU A 268 -3.93 13.91 3.45
CA GLU A 268 -4.22 12.61 4.04
C GLU A 268 -4.97 11.72 3.03
N ILE A 269 -4.53 10.49 2.86
CA ILE A 269 -5.17 9.50 2.00
C ILE A 269 -6.41 8.96 2.71
N ILE A 270 -7.56 9.13 2.07
CA ILE A 270 -8.85 8.58 2.50
C ILE A 270 -9.33 7.61 1.44
N VAL A 271 -9.77 6.43 1.84
CA VAL A 271 -10.21 5.41 0.90
C VAL A 271 -11.61 4.89 1.21
N THR A 272 -12.37 4.62 0.15
CA THR A 272 -13.56 3.78 0.21
C THR A 272 -13.29 2.54 -0.63
N THR A 273 -13.37 1.35 -0.02
CA THR A 273 -13.12 0.08 -0.70
C THR A 273 -14.35 -0.34 -1.50
N LEU A 274 -14.20 -0.55 -2.80
CA LEU A 274 -15.29 -0.92 -3.69
C LEU A 274 -15.33 -2.43 -3.89
N GLY A 275 -16.53 -3.01 -3.89
CA GLY A 275 -16.74 -4.44 -4.14
C GLY A 275 -16.26 -5.37 -3.02
N THR A 276 -15.89 -4.83 -1.85
CA THR A 276 -15.51 -5.62 -0.66
C THR A 276 -16.77 -6.13 0.04
N GLU A 277 -16.80 -7.43 0.35
CA GLU A 277 -17.96 -8.06 1.01
C GLU A 277 -17.78 -8.23 2.52
N GLY A 278 -16.63 -8.74 2.96
CA GLY A 278 -16.43 -9.11 4.37
C GLY A 278 -16.34 -7.90 5.29
N THR A 279 -15.42 -6.98 5.00
CA THR A 279 -15.17 -5.79 5.82
C THR A 279 -15.00 -4.56 4.90
N PRO A 280 -16.07 -4.04 4.30
CA PRO A 280 -15.98 -2.82 3.49
C PRO A 280 -15.63 -1.63 4.38
N LEU A 281 -14.80 -0.72 3.85
CA LEU A 281 -14.43 0.53 4.52
C LEU A 281 -14.92 1.71 3.70
N ILE A 282 -15.61 2.64 4.36
CA ILE A 282 -16.16 3.86 3.77
C ILE A 282 -15.48 5.06 4.39
N ARG A 283 -14.89 5.92 3.53
CA ARG A 283 -14.13 7.11 3.94
C ARG A 283 -13.12 6.82 5.06
N TYR A 284 -12.39 5.73 4.91
CA TYR A 284 -11.40 5.30 5.90
C TYR A 284 -10.16 6.19 5.86
N LYS A 285 -9.85 6.78 7.00
CA LYS A 285 -8.62 7.53 7.24
C LYS A 285 -7.45 6.57 7.39
N THR A 286 -6.57 6.52 6.39
CA THR A 286 -5.36 5.70 6.48
C THR A 286 -4.35 6.26 7.49
N GLY A 287 -4.41 7.57 7.71
CA GLY A 287 -3.41 8.32 8.46
C GLY A 287 -2.14 8.60 7.66
N ASP A 288 -2.00 8.06 6.46
CA ASP A 288 -0.84 8.26 5.60
C ASP A 288 -1.00 9.52 4.76
N VAL A 289 0.09 10.26 4.55
CA VAL A 289 0.12 11.51 3.80
C VAL A 289 0.96 11.33 2.53
N ALA A 290 0.40 11.71 1.39
CA ALA A 290 1.08 11.68 0.10
C ALA A 290 0.61 12.82 -0.82
N ARG A 291 1.35 13.05 -1.93
CA ARG A 291 0.90 13.90 -3.02
C ARG A 291 -0.01 13.12 -3.97
N VAL A 292 -0.98 13.83 -4.55
CA VAL A 292 -1.87 13.26 -5.56
C VAL A 292 -1.57 13.88 -6.93
N TYR A 293 -1.47 13.01 -7.95
CA TYR A 293 -1.26 13.39 -9.34
C TYR A 293 -2.47 12.96 -10.17
N ARG A 294 -3.11 13.93 -10.86
CA ARG A 294 -4.36 13.70 -11.63
C ARG A 294 -4.20 13.83 -13.14
N GLU A 295 -3.01 14.26 -13.61
CA GLU A 295 -2.69 14.33 -15.03
C GLU A 295 -2.47 12.94 -15.63
N THR A 296 -2.67 12.83 -16.94
CA THR A 296 -2.37 11.61 -17.69
C THR A 296 -0.90 11.22 -17.52
N CYS A 297 -0.65 9.99 -17.13
CA CYS A 297 0.70 9.45 -17.03
C CYS A 297 1.31 9.24 -18.42
N SER A 298 2.62 9.37 -18.54
CA SER A 298 3.35 9.05 -19.79
C SER A 298 3.18 7.59 -20.25
N CYS A 299 2.72 6.68 -19.37
CA CYS A 299 2.31 5.32 -19.75
C CYS A 299 0.95 5.25 -20.47
N GLY A 300 0.25 6.39 -20.64
CA GLY A 300 -1.06 6.53 -21.28
C GLY A 300 -2.27 6.36 -20.35
N ARG A 301 -2.08 5.96 -19.08
CA ARG A 301 -3.18 5.82 -18.12
C ARG A 301 -3.62 7.16 -17.57
N THR A 302 -4.93 7.32 -17.38
CA THR A 302 -5.57 8.52 -16.83
C THR A 302 -5.96 8.39 -15.35
N SER A 303 -5.76 7.19 -14.75
CA SER A 303 -6.06 6.99 -13.34
C SER A 303 -5.20 7.89 -12.46
N PRO A 304 -5.77 8.47 -11.37
CA PRO A 304 -4.99 9.19 -10.38
C PRO A 304 -3.84 8.35 -9.85
N ARG A 305 -2.76 9.03 -9.47
CA ARG A 305 -1.57 8.41 -8.86
C ARG A 305 -1.26 9.09 -7.56
N ILE A 306 -0.65 8.37 -6.64
CA ILE A 306 -0.09 8.93 -5.41
C ILE A 306 1.44 8.84 -5.45
N GLY A 307 2.08 9.85 -4.88
CA GLY A 307 3.52 9.85 -4.63
C GLY A 307 3.92 8.90 -3.50
N PRO A 308 5.19 8.90 -3.12
CA PRO A 308 5.65 8.18 -1.95
C PRO A 308 4.92 8.66 -0.70
N ILE A 309 4.80 7.77 0.28
CA ILE A 309 4.23 8.12 1.58
C ILE A 309 5.24 8.99 2.33
N LEU A 310 4.90 10.24 2.57
CA LEU A 310 5.74 11.21 3.26
C LEU A 310 5.82 10.94 4.77
N GLY A 311 4.80 10.28 5.32
CA GLY A 311 4.73 9.89 6.71
C GLY A 311 3.29 9.74 7.19
N ARG A 312 3.14 9.48 8.49
CA ARG A 312 1.84 9.36 9.14
C ARG A 312 1.46 10.65 9.83
N LYS A 313 0.20 11.06 9.67
CA LYS A 313 -0.35 12.30 10.24
C LYS A 313 -0.20 12.36 11.77
N ASN A 314 -0.39 11.24 12.46
CA ASN A 314 -0.22 11.13 13.91
C ASN A 314 1.24 11.11 14.39
N GLN A 315 2.21 10.93 13.48
CA GLN A 315 3.65 10.96 13.76
C GLN A 315 4.30 12.26 13.30
N MET A 316 3.52 13.17 12.73
CA MET A 316 3.97 14.45 12.23
C MET A 316 4.49 15.32 13.38
N ILE A 317 5.71 15.82 13.24
CA ILE A 317 6.36 16.72 14.21
C ILE A 317 6.18 18.15 13.71
N LYS A 318 5.45 18.97 14.47
CA LYS A 318 5.36 20.41 14.21
C LYS A 318 6.42 21.13 15.05
N PHE A 319 7.40 21.73 14.40
CA PHE A 319 8.48 22.46 15.06
C PHE A 319 8.67 23.84 14.44
N LYS A 320 8.47 24.91 15.25
CA LYS A 320 8.64 26.31 14.83
C LYS A 320 7.98 26.65 13.48
N GLY A 321 6.74 26.18 13.28
CA GLY A 321 5.98 26.42 12.04
C GLY A 321 6.33 25.51 10.85
N THR A 322 7.33 24.64 11.03
CA THR A 322 7.70 23.63 10.02
C THR A 322 7.10 22.27 10.39
N THR A 323 6.60 21.56 9.41
CA THR A 323 6.14 20.17 9.54
C THR A 323 7.24 19.22 9.10
N ILE A 324 7.67 18.34 10.00
CA ILE A 324 8.68 17.31 9.74
C ILE A 324 8.02 15.95 9.91
N PHE A 325 8.23 15.08 8.95
CA PHE A 325 7.84 13.67 9.04
C PHE A 325 9.06 12.82 9.44
N PRO A 326 8.90 11.83 10.34
CA PRO A 326 10.01 10.97 10.75
C PRO A 326 10.84 10.36 9.61
N PRO A 327 10.26 9.93 8.46
CA PRO A 327 11.04 9.43 7.34
C PRO A 327 12.12 10.39 6.85
N SER A 328 11.86 11.69 6.80
CA SER A 328 12.88 12.69 6.40
C SER A 328 14.08 12.76 7.37
N ILE A 329 13.88 12.34 8.61
CA ILE A 329 14.97 12.26 9.60
C ILE A 329 15.71 10.92 9.42
N TYR A 330 14.97 9.83 9.12
CA TYR A 330 15.56 8.51 8.87
C TYR A 330 16.55 8.57 7.71
N GLU A 331 16.21 9.23 6.61
CA GLU A 331 17.07 9.42 5.44
C GLU A 331 18.44 10.01 5.78
N ILE A 332 18.49 10.96 6.72
CA ILE A 332 19.75 11.56 7.17
C ILE A 332 20.65 10.54 7.85
N PHE A 333 20.10 9.66 8.68
CA PHE A 333 20.85 8.63 9.38
C PHE A 333 21.18 7.44 8.47
N ASP A 334 20.23 7.02 7.63
CA ASP A 334 20.39 5.90 6.70
C ASP A 334 21.45 6.21 5.60
N SER A 335 21.66 7.50 5.29
CA SER A 335 22.72 7.93 4.38
C SER A 335 24.13 7.81 4.95
N ARG A 336 24.29 7.55 6.27
CA ARG A 336 25.56 7.48 6.94
C ARG A 336 25.95 6.04 7.25
N SER A 337 27.01 5.57 6.60
CA SER A 337 27.51 4.20 6.77
C SER A 337 27.99 3.87 8.18
N GLU A 338 28.32 4.89 8.97
CA GLU A 338 28.79 4.76 10.35
C GLU A 338 27.65 4.53 11.35
N VAL A 339 26.38 4.79 10.95
CA VAL A 339 25.20 4.65 11.78
C VAL A 339 24.61 3.26 11.58
N THR A 340 24.74 2.40 12.55
CA THR A 340 24.20 1.03 12.51
C THR A 340 22.81 0.89 13.15
N CYS A 341 22.48 1.79 14.08
CA CYS A 341 21.19 1.80 14.78
C CYS A 341 20.94 3.20 15.38
N TYR A 342 19.70 3.67 15.37
CA TYR A 342 19.30 4.92 15.98
C TYR A 342 17.89 4.85 16.56
N LYS A 343 17.56 5.78 17.44
CA LYS A 343 16.23 6.01 18.01
C LYS A 343 15.93 7.49 17.98
N ILE A 344 14.74 7.88 17.54
CA ILE A 344 14.26 9.24 17.57
C ILE A 344 13.25 9.38 18.71
N GLU A 345 13.55 10.27 19.65
CA GLU A 345 12.65 10.62 20.74
C GLU A 345 12.19 12.08 20.57
N VAL A 346 10.88 12.29 20.61
CA VAL A 346 10.27 13.62 20.54
C VAL A 346 9.65 13.93 21.88
N ALA A 347 10.20 14.92 22.57
CA ALA A 347 9.66 15.43 23.85
C ALA A 347 8.65 16.54 23.57
N LYS A 348 7.50 16.53 24.27
CA LYS A 348 6.46 17.56 24.14
C LYS A 348 6.82 18.91 24.79
N ASP A 349 7.85 18.95 25.62
CA ASP A 349 8.15 20.08 26.51
C ASP A 349 8.87 21.24 25.83
N TYR A 350 9.03 21.24 24.51
CA TYR A 350 9.68 22.27 23.71
C TYR A 350 8.85 22.79 22.53
N LEU A 351 7.53 22.55 22.55
CA LEU A 351 6.60 23.05 21.52
C LEU A 351 5.92 24.34 21.96
#